data_e9e0065e87495f5b45a20a415f26c94f
#
_entry.id   e9e0065e87495f5b45a20a415f26c94f
#
_cell.length_a   1.000
_cell.length_b   1.000
_cell.length_c   1.000
_cell.angle_alpha   90.00
_cell.angle_beta   90.00
_cell.angle_gamma   90.00
#
_symmetry.space_group_name_H-M   'P 1'
#
loop_
_entity.id
_entity.type
_entity.pdbx_description
1 polymer ?
#
loop_
_entity_poly.entity_id
_entity_poly.type
_entity_poly.pdbx_seq_one_letter_code
_entity_poly.pdbx_strand_id
1 'polypeptide(L)'
;VDEVHKAKADVLRNLLGGAFRNVPVRWGLTGTIPKDEFEAVGCVTCLGPVLGKLSSKELQDRGVLAKLDINILQLQDGVLGFNNYAQELKWLVTDKQRMTEVSKVITSLSITGNTLVLIDRIATGQLLSEMFPEWVFISGEMKVSDRQKEYREVSEMDNKVIVATYGVAAVGINIPRI
;
A
#
# COMPACT_ATOMS: atom_id res chain seq x y z
N VAL A 1 -15.53 12.82 -7.78
CA VAL A 1 -14.28 12.91 -6.97
C VAL A 1 -13.92 11.52 -6.53
N ASP A 2 -12.79 11.01 -6.97
CA ASP A 2 -12.25 9.74 -6.51
C ASP A 2 -11.39 9.95 -5.26
N GLU A 3 -11.26 8.92 -4.41
CA GLU A 3 -10.55 8.97 -3.14
C GLU A 3 -10.96 10.17 -2.26
N VAL A 4 -12.25 10.41 -2.21
CA VAL A 4 -12.84 11.62 -1.59
C VAL A 4 -12.44 11.79 -0.11
N HIS A 5 -12.11 10.71 0.59
CA HIS A 5 -11.62 10.73 1.97
C HIS A 5 -10.27 11.45 2.12
N LYS A 6 -9.46 11.55 1.05
CA LYS A 6 -8.18 12.28 1.07
C LYS A 6 -8.32 13.78 0.88
N ALA A 7 -9.48 14.25 0.43
CA ALA A 7 -9.72 15.67 0.25
C ALA A 7 -9.96 16.32 1.62
N LYS A 8 -9.07 17.21 2.03
CA LYS A 8 -9.30 18.04 3.21
C LYS A 8 -10.55 18.87 3.00
N ALA A 9 -11.37 19.04 4.05
CA ALA A 9 -12.66 19.72 3.97
C ALA A 9 -12.60 21.07 3.25
N ASP A 10 -11.55 21.87 3.45
CA ASP A 10 -11.39 23.17 2.81
C ASP A 10 -11.18 23.06 1.29
N VAL A 11 -10.37 22.11 0.83
CA VAL A 11 -10.13 21.91 -0.61
C VAL A 11 -11.41 21.48 -1.30
N LEU A 12 -12.12 20.51 -0.74
CA LEU A 12 -13.36 19.98 -1.31
C LEU A 12 -14.46 21.04 -1.28
N ARG A 13 -14.59 21.77 -0.17
CA ARG A 13 -15.56 22.87 -0.02
C ARG A 13 -15.30 24.00 -1.01
N ASN A 14 -14.07 24.45 -1.17
CA ASN A 14 -13.69 25.49 -2.12
C ASN A 14 -13.89 25.05 -3.57
N LEU A 15 -13.62 23.79 -3.89
CA LEU A 15 -13.83 23.24 -5.21
C LEU A 15 -15.31 23.12 -5.54
N LEU A 16 -16.10 22.47 -4.69
CA LEU A 16 -17.51 22.16 -4.94
C LEU A 16 -18.45 23.33 -4.61
N GLY A 17 -18.10 24.18 -3.65
CA GLY A 17 -18.84 25.39 -3.31
C GLY A 17 -18.45 26.62 -4.16
N GLY A 18 -17.28 26.56 -4.83
CA GLY A 18 -16.75 27.62 -5.71
C GLY A 18 -16.86 27.26 -7.19
N ALA A 19 -15.75 26.79 -7.77
CA ALA A 19 -15.64 26.57 -9.23
C ALA A 19 -16.67 25.57 -9.80
N PHE A 20 -17.05 24.56 -9.05
CA PHE A 20 -18.03 23.54 -9.46
C PHE A 20 -19.39 23.68 -8.78
N ARG A 21 -19.70 24.84 -8.25
CA ARG A 21 -20.98 25.13 -7.56
C ARG A 21 -22.20 24.77 -8.39
N ASN A 22 -22.16 25.02 -9.68
CA ASN A 22 -23.29 24.84 -10.60
C ASN A 22 -23.32 23.47 -11.28
N VAL A 23 -22.38 22.56 -10.94
CA VAL A 23 -22.41 21.19 -11.48
C VAL A 23 -23.55 20.41 -10.80
N PRO A 24 -24.57 19.97 -11.56
CA PRO A 24 -25.78 19.38 -10.97
C PRO A 24 -25.54 17.99 -10.40
N VAL A 25 -24.58 17.23 -10.96
CA VAL A 25 -24.27 15.87 -10.51
C VAL A 25 -22.85 15.84 -9.92
N ARG A 26 -22.75 15.47 -8.65
CA ARG A 26 -21.48 15.40 -7.92
C ARG A 26 -21.41 14.08 -7.16
N TRP A 27 -20.48 13.23 -7.56
CA TRP A 27 -20.27 11.93 -6.95
C TRP A 27 -18.92 11.87 -6.23
N GLY A 28 -18.90 11.29 -5.04
CA GLY A 28 -17.72 10.93 -4.30
C GLY A 28 -17.58 9.42 -4.23
N LEU A 29 -16.39 8.91 -4.57
CA LEU A 29 -16.04 7.50 -4.49
C LEU A 29 -14.90 7.34 -3.47
N THR A 30 -14.98 6.33 -2.62
CA THR A 30 -13.91 5.99 -1.68
C THR A 30 -14.02 4.55 -1.21
N GLY A 31 -12.90 3.87 -1.07
CA GLY A 31 -12.82 2.56 -0.43
C GLY A 31 -12.91 2.64 1.10
N THR A 32 -12.66 3.82 1.70
CA THR A 32 -12.65 4.03 3.15
C THR A 32 -13.37 5.33 3.51
N ILE A 33 -14.53 5.23 4.12
CA ILE A 33 -15.21 6.39 4.69
C ILE A 33 -14.51 6.72 6.02
N PRO A 34 -14.14 7.99 6.28
CA PRO A 34 -13.56 8.39 7.56
C PRO A 34 -14.45 7.96 8.71
N LYS A 35 -13.84 7.38 9.75
CA LYS A 35 -14.55 6.98 10.98
C LYS A 35 -14.79 8.15 11.90
N ASP A 36 -13.97 9.19 11.78
CA ASP A 36 -14.11 10.44 12.51
C ASP A 36 -15.28 11.23 11.92
N GLU A 37 -16.25 11.56 12.75
CA GLU A 37 -17.44 12.31 12.33
C GLU A 37 -17.08 13.67 11.73
N PHE A 38 -16.03 14.31 12.24
CA PHE A 38 -15.58 15.63 11.78
C PHE A 38 -15.04 15.57 10.34
N GLU A 39 -14.23 14.52 10.01
CA GLU A 39 -13.74 14.30 8.67
C GLU A 39 -14.87 13.87 7.71
N ALA A 40 -15.80 13.05 8.20
CA ALA A 40 -16.95 12.60 7.43
C ALA A 40 -17.91 13.75 7.08
N VAL A 41 -18.13 14.69 8.01
CA VAL A 41 -18.99 15.88 7.80
C VAL A 41 -18.52 16.70 6.60
N GLY A 42 -17.20 16.86 6.42
CA GLY A 42 -16.65 17.58 5.26
C GLY A 42 -17.07 16.96 3.94
N CYS A 43 -17.01 15.64 3.83
CA CYS A 43 -17.44 14.91 2.63
C CYS A 43 -18.96 14.99 2.41
N VAL A 44 -19.74 14.77 3.47
CA VAL A 44 -21.22 14.78 3.41
C VAL A 44 -21.75 16.18 3.06
N THR A 45 -21.18 17.22 3.64
CA THR A 45 -21.59 18.61 3.34
C THR A 45 -21.36 18.99 1.87
N CYS A 46 -20.29 18.49 1.28
CA CYS A 46 -19.93 18.83 -0.11
C CYS A 46 -20.60 17.95 -1.15
N LEU A 47 -20.89 16.70 -0.84
CA LEU A 47 -21.33 15.68 -1.80
C LEU A 47 -22.73 15.11 -1.50
N GLY A 48 -23.21 15.31 -0.26
CA GLY A 48 -24.46 14.69 0.21
C GLY A 48 -24.24 13.38 0.97
N PRO A 49 -25.32 12.70 1.35
CA PRO A 49 -25.25 11.48 2.15
C PRO A 49 -24.64 10.31 1.36
N VAL A 50 -24.16 9.30 2.09
CA VAL A 50 -23.71 8.05 1.48
C VAL A 50 -24.90 7.32 0.88
N LEU A 51 -24.89 7.14 -0.44
CA LEU A 51 -25.98 6.53 -1.20
C LEU A 51 -25.86 5.00 -1.31
N GLY A 52 -24.66 4.47 -1.25
CA GLY A 52 -24.41 3.04 -1.36
C GLY A 52 -23.08 2.63 -0.75
N LYS A 53 -23.02 1.39 -0.28
CA LYS A 53 -21.80 0.78 0.25
C LYS A 53 -21.74 -0.67 -0.21
N LEU A 54 -20.60 -1.05 -0.78
CA LEU A 54 -20.27 -2.43 -1.10
C LEU A 54 -19.12 -2.88 -0.19
N SER A 55 -19.29 -3.99 0.50
CA SER A 55 -18.23 -4.55 1.32
C SER A 55 -17.24 -5.35 0.47
N SER A 56 -15.96 -5.41 0.91
CA SER A 56 -14.96 -6.24 0.25
C SER A 56 -15.40 -7.71 0.18
N LYS A 57 -16.06 -8.20 1.24
CA LYS A 57 -16.60 -9.58 1.28
C LYS A 57 -17.65 -9.80 0.19
N GLU A 58 -18.58 -8.88 0.04
CA GLU A 58 -19.61 -8.97 -1.00
C GLU A 58 -19.01 -8.97 -2.42
N LEU A 59 -17.96 -8.17 -2.64
CA LEU A 59 -17.24 -8.15 -3.91
C LEU A 59 -16.42 -9.44 -4.15
N GLN A 60 -15.86 -10.03 -3.09
CA GLN A 60 -15.21 -11.34 -3.17
C GLN A 60 -16.23 -12.46 -3.47
N ASP A 61 -17.39 -12.46 -2.80
CA ASP A 61 -18.45 -13.44 -3.02
C ASP A 61 -19.02 -13.36 -4.45
N ARG A 62 -19.01 -12.16 -5.06
CA ARG A 62 -19.38 -11.92 -6.46
C ARG A 62 -18.24 -12.21 -7.46
N GLY A 63 -17.06 -12.61 -7.01
CA GLY A 63 -15.89 -12.85 -7.87
C GLY A 63 -15.28 -11.60 -8.50
N VAL A 64 -15.61 -10.40 -8.00
CA VAL A 64 -15.04 -9.12 -8.47
C VAL A 64 -13.69 -8.86 -7.83
N LEU A 65 -13.51 -9.25 -6.57
CA LEU A 65 -12.23 -9.18 -5.86
C LEU A 65 -11.69 -10.58 -5.60
N ALA A 66 -10.36 -10.71 -5.60
CA ALA A 66 -9.69 -11.93 -5.18
C ALA A 66 -9.99 -12.24 -3.71
N LYS A 67 -9.97 -13.53 -3.35
CA LYS A 67 -9.99 -13.94 -1.95
C LYS A 67 -8.70 -13.51 -1.28
N LEU A 68 -8.82 -13.10 -0.03
CA LEU A 68 -7.70 -12.64 0.79
C LEU A 68 -7.62 -13.50 2.04
N ASP A 69 -6.47 -14.16 2.22
CA ASP A 69 -6.11 -14.85 3.46
C ASP A 69 -5.02 -14.04 4.17
N ILE A 70 -5.23 -13.73 5.45
CA ILE A 70 -4.29 -12.93 6.24
C ILE A 70 -3.61 -13.84 7.25
N ASN A 71 -2.28 -13.98 7.12
CA ASN A 71 -1.45 -14.71 8.06
C ASN A 71 -0.55 -13.74 8.81
N ILE A 72 -0.59 -13.77 10.14
CA ILE A 72 0.26 -12.94 11.00
C ILE A 72 1.39 -13.81 11.51
N LEU A 73 2.63 -13.50 11.11
CA LEU A 73 3.83 -14.18 11.56
C LEU A 73 4.51 -13.34 12.64
N GLN A 74 4.56 -13.86 13.86
CA GLN A 74 5.25 -13.21 14.96
C GLN A 74 6.68 -13.73 15.04
N LEU A 75 7.65 -12.85 14.81
CA LEU A 75 9.05 -13.14 15.05
C LEU A 75 9.33 -13.00 16.54
N GLN A 76 10.06 -13.98 17.11
CA GLN A 76 10.53 -13.92 18.49
C GLN A 76 11.98 -13.44 18.48
N ASP A 77 12.15 -12.15 18.68
CA ASP A 77 13.46 -11.57 18.93
C ASP A 77 13.80 -11.71 20.42
N GLY A 78 15.04 -11.99 20.75
CA GLY A 78 15.49 -12.02 22.16
C GLY A 78 15.30 -10.65 22.83
N VAL A 79 15.48 -10.60 24.15
CA VAL A 79 15.43 -9.34 24.89
C VAL A 79 16.61 -8.46 24.46
N LEU A 80 16.33 -7.42 23.70
CA LEU A 80 17.30 -6.47 23.19
C LEU A 80 17.16 -5.16 24.00
N GLY A 81 18.26 -4.66 24.52
CA GLY A 81 18.29 -3.39 25.24
C GLY A 81 18.57 -2.24 24.29
N PHE A 82 17.53 -1.51 23.88
CA PHE A 82 17.68 -0.27 23.11
C PHE A 82 17.47 0.95 24.00
N ASN A 83 18.26 2.00 23.77
CA ASN A 83 18.14 3.24 24.54
C ASN A 83 16.94 4.11 24.09
N ASN A 84 16.46 3.93 22.86
CA ASN A 84 15.33 4.68 22.32
C ASN A 84 14.71 3.95 21.12
N TYR A 85 13.49 4.37 20.77
CA TYR A 85 12.72 3.85 19.65
C TYR A 85 13.47 3.91 18.30
N ALA A 86 14.24 4.96 18.05
CA ALA A 86 14.94 5.11 16.76
C ALA A 86 16.02 4.05 16.57
N GLN A 87 16.70 3.66 17.64
CA GLN A 87 17.70 2.58 17.61
C GLN A 87 17.03 1.22 17.40
N GLU A 88 15.96 0.96 18.12
CA GLU A 88 15.16 -0.25 17.96
C GLU A 88 14.61 -0.37 16.54
N LEU A 89 13.97 0.68 16.03
CA LEU A 89 13.45 0.70 14.66
C LEU A 89 14.55 0.47 13.63
N LYS A 90 15.70 1.13 13.78
CA LYS A 90 16.84 0.92 12.87
C LYS A 90 17.27 -0.55 12.88
N TRP A 91 17.40 -1.14 14.05
CA TRP A 91 17.77 -2.55 14.17
C TRP A 91 16.71 -3.46 13.52
N LEU A 92 15.42 -3.26 13.84
CA LEU A 92 14.32 -4.05 13.28
C LEU A 92 14.32 -4.10 11.76
N VAL A 93 14.73 -3.02 11.08
CA VAL A 93 14.62 -2.88 9.61
C VAL A 93 15.95 -3.06 8.87
N THR A 94 17.08 -3.17 9.58
CA THR A 94 18.41 -3.30 8.95
C THR A 94 19.29 -4.41 9.53
N ASP A 95 18.83 -5.15 10.55
CA ASP A 95 19.60 -6.28 11.05
C ASP A 95 19.61 -7.43 10.04
N LYS A 96 20.82 -7.84 9.64
CA LYS A 96 21.02 -8.86 8.60
C LYS A 96 20.51 -10.24 9.00
N GLN A 97 20.68 -10.63 10.26
CA GLN A 97 20.23 -11.93 10.73
C GLN A 97 18.71 -12.00 10.70
N ARG A 98 18.04 -10.95 11.20
CA ARG A 98 16.59 -10.81 11.15
C ARG A 98 16.08 -10.80 9.71
N MET A 99 16.70 -10.02 8.81
CA MET A 99 16.33 -9.98 7.40
C MET A 99 16.53 -11.34 6.71
N THR A 100 17.52 -12.12 7.12
CA THR A 100 17.68 -13.49 6.62
C THR A 100 16.52 -14.39 7.03
N GLU A 101 16.00 -14.29 8.25
CA GLU A 101 14.82 -15.07 8.65
C GLU A 101 13.56 -14.62 7.91
N VAL A 102 13.36 -13.32 7.77
CA VAL A 102 12.25 -12.76 6.98
C VAL A 102 12.32 -13.19 5.51
N SER A 103 13.51 -13.18 4.93
CA SER A 103 13.69 -13.56 3.51
C SER A 103 13.41 -15.03 3.23
N LYS A 104 13.62 -15.94 4.20
CA LYS A 104 13.21 -17.35 4.05
C LYS A 104 11.72 -17.49 3.83
N VAL A 105 10.91 -16.70 4.57
CA VAL A 105 9.46 -16.69 4.41
C VAL A 105 9.09 -16.12 3.05
N ILE A 106 9.67 -14.98 2.66
CA ILE A 106 9.42 -14.35 1.35
C ILE A 106 9.75 -15.33 0.22
N THR A 107 10.91 -15.98 0.28
CA THR A 107 11.33 -16.96 -0.72
C THR A 107 10.37 -18.15 -0.78
N SER A 108 9.89 -18.64 0.36
CA SER A 108 8.93 -19.75 0.37
C SER A 108 7.58 -19.35 -0.25
N LEU A 109 7.13 -18.13 -0.06
CA LEU A 109 5.91 -17.60 -0.67
C LEU A 109 6.09 -17.39 -2.19
N SER A 110 7.24 -16.93 -2.63
CA SER A 110 7.51 -16.67 -4.05
C SER A 110 7.48 -17.93 -4.94
N ILE A 111 7.59 -19.11 -4.35
CA ILE A 111 7.44 -20.38 -5.08
C ILE A 111 5.99 -20.56 -5.58
N THR A 112 5.01 -19.98 -4.89
CA THR A 112 3.59 -20.11 -5.25
C THR A 112 3.09 -19.03 -6.20
N GLY A 113 3.89 -18.00 -6.47
CA GLY A 113 3.53 -16.90 -7.36
C GLY A 113 4.38 -15.65 -7.11
N ASN A 114 4.05 -14.58 -7.80
CA ASN A 114 4.71 -13.29 -7.59
C ASN A 114 4.40 -12.75 -6.20
N THR A 115 5.41 -12.19 -5.55
CA THR A 115 5.34 -11.73 -4.16
C THR A 115 5.68 -10.24 -4.09
N LEU A 116 4.76 -9.43 -3.55
CA LEU A 116 5.01 -8.02 -3.24
C LEU A 116 5.37 -7.87 -1.76
N VAL A 117 6.55 -7.37 -1.49
CA VAL A 117 7.05 -7.06 -0.15
C VAL A 117 6.95 -5.56 0.08
N LEU A 118 6.11 -5.15 1.02
CA LEU A 118 5.95 -3.74 1.38
C LEU A 118 6.85 -3.39 2.56
N ILE A 119 7.64 -2.33 2.38
CA ILE A 119 8.59 -1.84 3.39
C ILE A 119 8.37 -0.35 3.65
N ASP A 120 8.71 0.08 4.86
CA ASP A 120 8.63 1.50 5.26
C ASP A 120 9.92 2.27 4.93
N ARG A 121 11.09 1.63 5.04
CA ARG A 121 12.39 2.30 4.93
C ARG A 121 13.16 1.89 3.69
N ILE A 122 13.71 2.88 2.97
CA ILE A 122 14.58 2.65 1.80
C ILE A 122 15.79 1.79 2.19
N ALA A 123 16.38 1.99 3.37
CA ALA A 123 17.50 1.21 3.86
C ALA A 123 17.21 -0.30 3.92
N THR A 124 15.99 -0.70 4.25
CA THR A 124 15.56 -2.10 4.22
C THR A 124 15.57 -2.66 2.80
N GLY A 125 15.06 -1.88 1.84
CA GLY A 125 15.04 -2.29 0.44
C GLY A 125 16.44 -2.42 -0.15
N GLN A 126 17.33 -1.50 0.18
CA GLN A 126 18.72 -1.56 -0.22
C GLN A 126 19.41 -2.80 0.35
N LEU A 127 19.24 -3.09 1.65
CA LEU A 127 19.78 -4.28 2.29
C LEU A 127 19.26 -5.57 1.65
N LEU A 128 17.95 -5.65 1.38
CA LEU A 128 17.36 -6.81 0.72
C LEU A 128 17.89 -6.98 -0.72
N SER A 129 18.07 -5.89 -1.47
CA SER A 129 18.66 -5.93 -2.82
C SER A 129 20.13 -6.35 -2.81
N GLU A 130 20.88 -5.98 -1.78
CA GLU A 130 22.26 -6.46 -1.61
C GLU A 130 22.32 -7.97 -1.28
N MET A 131 21.37 -8.43 -0.47
CA MET A 131 21.29 -9.86 -0.09
C MET A 131 20.72 -10.74 -1.20
N PHE A 132 19.79 -10.21 -1.99
CA PHE A 132 19.05 -10.91 -3.03
C PHE A 132 19.00 -10.06 -4.31
N PRO A 133 20.07 -10.06 -5.13
CA PRO A 133 20.13 -9.22 -6.35
C PRO A 133 19.06 -9.54 -7.40
N GLU A 134 18.44 -10.71 -7.33
CA GLU A 134 17.33 -11.12 -8.19
C GLU A 134 15.98 -10.52 -7.80
N TRP A 135 15.86 -9.91 -6.63
CA TRP A 135 14.66 -9.22 -6.17
C TRP A 135 14.62 -7.80 -6.69
N VAL A 136 13.50 -7.40 -7.24
CA VAL A 136 13.33 -6.06 -7.81
C VAL A 136 12.98 -5.07 -6.70
N PHE A 137 13.83 -4.07 -6.46
CA PHE A 137 13.56 -3.03 -5.48
C PHE A 137 13.07 -1.75 -6.14
N ILE A 138 11.89 -1.27 -5.72
CA ILE A 138 11.23 -0.09 -6.25
C ILE A 138 11.01 0.94 -5.13
N SER A 139 11.60 2.12 -5.29
CA SER A 139 11.47 3.23 -4.34
C SER A 139 10.98 4.51 -5.01
N GLY A 140 10.63 5.51 -4.20
CA GLY A 140 10.22 6.83 -4.68
C GLY A 140 11.32 7.60 -5.43
N GLU A 141 12.58 7.23 -5.24
CA GLU A 141 13.72 7.82 -5.92
C GLU A 141 13.87 7.38 -7.39
N MET A 142 13.27 6.23 -7.73
CA MET A 142 13.24 5.71 -9.09
C MET A 142 12.30 6.54 -9.97
N LYS A 143 12.71 6.83 -11.22
CA LYS A 143 11.86 7.55 -12.18
C LYS A 143 10.58 6.75 -12.48
N VAL A 144 9.49 7.46 -12.74
CA VAL A 144 8.18 6.84 -13.03
C VAL A 144 8.23 5.89 -14.22
N SER A 145 8.98 6.27 -15.29
CA SER A 145 9.17 5.42 -16.48
C SER A 145 9.82 4.08 -16.14
N ASP A 146 10.84 4.12 -15.28
CA ASP A 146 11.62 2.94 -14.93
C ASP A 146 10.79 2.02 -14.02
N ARG A 147 10.03 2.58 -13.08
CA ARG A 147 9.06 1.83 -12.27
C ARG A 147 8.01 1.11 -13.12
N GLN A 148 7.47 1.79 -14.14
CA GLN A 148 6.49 1.18 -15.04
C GLN A 148 7.08 0.04 -15.87
N LYS A 149 8.35 0.15 -16.23
CA LYS A 149 9.08 -0.91 -16.93
C LYS A 149 9.22 -2.14 -16.03
N GLU A 150 9.71 -1.96 -14.80
CA GLU A 150 9.83 -3.04 -13.82
C GLU A 150 8.48 -3.75 -13.56
N TYR A 151 7.39 -2.99 -13.39
CA TYR A 151 6.07 -3.58 -13.20
C TYR A 151 5.60 -4.42 -14.39
N ARG A 152 5.90 -4.00 -15.62
CA ARG A 152 5.58 -4.78 -16.82
C ARG A 152 6.39 -6.07 -16.88
N GLU A 153 7.70 -5.97 -16.67
CA GLU A 153 8.59 -7.13 -16.68
C GLU A 153 8.16 -8.18 -15.65
N VAL A 154 7.83 -7.76 -14.44
CA VAL A 154 7.31 -8.67 -13.41
C VAL A 154 5.95 -9.25 -13.77
N SER A 155 5.08 -8.49 -14.42
CA SER A 155 3.76 -8.99 -14.86
C SER A 155 3.87 -10.10 -15.93
N GLU A 156 4.98 -10.18 -16.63
CA GLU A 156 5.26 -11.20 -17.65
C GLU A 156 5.99 -12.43 -17.09
N MET A 157 6.46 -12.36 -15.85
CA MET A 157 7.24 -13.41 -15.20
C MET A 157 6.45 -14.05 -14.06
N ASP A 158 6.83 -15.27 -13.69
CA ASP A 158 6.30 -15.98 -12.53
C ASP A 158 7.35 -16.06 -11.41
N ASN A 159 6.90 -16.18 -10.17
CA ASN A 159 7.73 -16.39 -8.99
C ASN A 159 8.75 -15.25 -8.71
N LYS A 160 8.39 -14.05 -9.08
CA LYS A 160 9.22 -12.85 -8.81
C LYS A 160 8.90 -12.21 -7.48
N VAL A 161 9.94 -11.66 -6.85
CA VAL A 161 9.81 -10.86 -5.64
C VAL A 161 10.04 -9.39 -5.98
N ILE A 162 9.05 -8.56 -5.64
CA ILE A 162 9.16 -7.11 -5.72
C ILE A 162 9.18 -6.56 -4.30
N VAL A 163 10.20 -5.80 -3.98
CA VAL A 163 10.29 -5.04 -2.74
C VAL A 163 9.94 -3.59 -3.05
N ALA A 164 8.92 -3.03 -2.42
CA ALA A 164 8.50 -1.65 -2.68
C ALA A 164 8.24 -0.87 -1.40
N THR A 165 8.57 0.41 -1.40
CA THR A 165 8.21 1.29 -0.28
C THR A 165 6.71 1.59 -0.30
N TYR A 166 6.08 1.71 0.88
CA TYR A 166 4.65 2.06 0.99
C TYR A 166 4.27 3.30 0.18
N GLY A 167 5.09 4.33 0.16
CA GLY A 167 4.81 5.56 -0.58
C GLY A 167 4.66 5.36 -2.08
N VAL A 168 5.33 4.36 -2.64
CA VAL A 168 5.23 4.00 -4.06
C VAL A 168 4.10 3.01 -4.31
N ALA A 169 3.94 2.05 -3.41
CA ALA A 169 2.97 0.98 -3.55
C ALA A 169 1.54 1.40 -3.18
N ALA A 170 1.37 2.46 -2.37
CA ALA A 170 0.06 2.91 -1.90
C ALA A 170 -0.79 3.59 -2.99
N VAL A 171 -0.22 3.97 -4.12
CA VAL A 171 -0.94 4.72 -5.16
C VAL A 171 -0.83 4.03 -6.50
N GLY A 172 -1.92 3.34 -6.89
CA GLY A 172 -2.13 2.95 -8.28
C GLY A 172 -1.21 1.85 -8.84
N ILE A 173 -0.67 0.98 -8.00
CA ILE A 173 -0.01 -0.23 -8.51
C ILE A 173 -1.10 -1.19 -9.00
N ASN A 174 -1.03 -1.52 -10.27
CA ASN A 174 -1.80 -2.61 -10.85
C ASN A 174 -0.81 -3.62 -11.44
N ILE A 175 -0.58 -4.70 -10.72
CA ILE A 175 0.22 -5.84 -11.20
C ILE A 175 -0.72 -7.03 -11.25
N PRO A 176 -1.23 -7.39 -12.44
CA PRO A 176 -2.31 -8.39 -12.58
C PRO A 176 -1.97 -9.78 -12.04
N ARG A 177 -0.69 -10.07 -11.80
CA ARG A 177 -0.21 -11.38 -11.35
C ARG A 177 0.33 -11.40 -9.92
N ILE A 178 0.00 -10.40 -9.09
CA ILE A 178 0.25 -10.40 -7.66
C ILE A 178 -1.04 -10.63 -6.91
#